data_b838df1e6e24806c23c785686f4f1288
#
_entry.id   b838df1e6e24806c23c785686f4f1288
#
_cell.length_a   1.000
_cell.length_b   1.000
_cell.length_c   1.000
_cell.angle_alpha   90.00
_cell.angle_beta   90.00
_cell.angle_gamma   90.00
#
_symmetry.space_group_name_H-M   'P 1'
#
loop_
_entity.id
_entity.type
_entity.pdbx_description
1 polymer ?
#
loop_
_entity_poly.entity_id
_entity_poly.type
_entity_poly.pdbx_seq_one_letter_code
_entity_poly.pdbx_strand_id
1 'polypeptide(L)'
;MQSSSEHVSDVLIIGSGAAGLSLALRLAPHCKVTVLSKGPLNEGATFYAQGGIAAVFDETDSISSHVDDTLIAGAGLCDKDAVEFIASNARSCVQWLIDQGVLFDTETNASGEERYHLTREGGHSHRRILHTADATGKEVETTLVGKARTHPNILVKERCNAVDLITSNKIGLTGTKRVVGAYIWNRELEKVETFRAKAVVLATGGAAKVYQYTTNPDISSGDGIAMAWRAGCRVANLEFNQFHPTCLFHPQARNFLLTEALRGEGAYLKRPDGSRFMLDFDPRGELAPRDIVARAIDHEMKRLGADCMYLDISHKPTDFVMQHFPMIYEKLLSLGIDLTKEAIPIVPAAHYTCGGVMVDQHGRTDLDGLYAIGEVSYTGLHGANRMASNSLLECLVYGWSAAEDILMRLPHAKLAKHLPDWDESRVDNSDERVVIQHNWHELRLFMWDYVGIVRTTKRLERALRRINTLQQEIDEYYANFRISNNLLELRNLVQVAELIVRCAMERKESRGLHYTLDYPDQIENPQPTILHP
;
A
#
# COMPACT_ATOMS: atom_id res chain seq x y z
N MET A 1 -22.68 -6.49 35.90
CA MET A 1 -22.20 -5.29 35.22
C MET A 1 -21.01 -5.71 34.42
N GLN A 2 -21.17 -5.93 33.11
CA GLN A 2 -20.04 -6.11 32.21
C GLN A 2 -19.28 -4.78 32.16
N SER A 3 -18.02 -4.77 32.55
CA SER A 3 -17.19 -3.58 32.38
C SER A 3 -17.18 -3.20 30.91
N SER A 4 -17.66 -2.00 30.58
CA SER A 4 -17.57 -1.47 29.24
C SER A 4 -16.10 -1.53 28.79
N SER A 5 -15.81 -2.19 27.68
CA SER A 5 -14.47 -2.29 27.12
C SER A 5 -14.12 -1.03 26.32
N GLU A 6 -14.37 0.14 26.92
CA GLU A 6 -14.04 1.43 26.30
C GLU A 6 -12.56 1.75 26.51
N HIS A 7 -11.85 1.96 25.41
CA HIS A 7 -10.47 2.41 25.40
C HIS A 7 -10.39 3.90 25.08
N VAL A 8 -9.55 4.63 25.80
CA VAL A 8 -9.39 6.08 25.65
C VAL A 8 -7.94 6.44 25.41
N SER A 9 -7.68 7.20 24.36
CA SER A 9 -6.38 7.81 24.07
C SER A 9 -6.56 9.23 23.52
N ASP A 10 -5.49 10.01 23.47
CA ASP A 10 -5.53 11.29 22.77
C ASP A 10 -5.58 11.06 21.26
N VAL A 11 -4.75 10.14 20.75
CA VAL A 11 -4.69 9.78 19.34
C VAL A 11 -4.82 8.27 19.16
N LEU A 12 -5.70 7.85 18.25
CA LEU A 12 -5.86 6.47 17.80
C LEU A 12 -5.28 6.33 16.40
N ILE A 13 -4.26 5.49 16.24
CA ILE A 13 -3.63 5.19 14.94
C ILE A 13 -4.03 3.78 14.53
N ILE A 14 -4.66 3.65 13.36
CA ILE A 14 -5.08 2.39 12.78
C ILE A 14 -4.09 2.02 11.67
N GLY A 15 -3.18 1.10 11.99
CA GLY A 15 -2.08 0.66 11.13
C GLY A 15 -0.71 0.87 11.79
N SER A 16 0.15 -0.14 11.70
CA SER A 16 1.45 -0.24 12.38
C SER A 16 2.65 -0.27 11.43
N GLY A 17 2.48 0.11 10.17
CA GLY A 17 3.58 0.28 9.23
C GLY A 17 4.38 1.57 9.47
N ALA A 18 5.35 1.87 8.59
CA ALA A 18 6.26 3.02 8.72
C ALA A 18 5.53 4.34 8.99
N ALA A 19 4.41 4.61 8.34
CA ALA A 19 3.63 5.83 8.55
C ALA A 19 3.07 5.91 9.98
N GLY A 20 2.36 4.85 10.43
CA GLY A 20 1.73 4.81 11.75
C GLY A 20 2.74 4.85 12.89
N LEU A 21 3.83 4.08 12.80
CA LEU A 21 4.88 4.05 13.82
C LEU A 21 5.70 5.33 13.88
N SER A 22 6.02 5.93 12.72
CA SER A 22 6.70 7.23 12.66
C SER A 22 5.86 8.32 13.34
N LEU A 23 4.56 8.38 13.03
CA LEU A 23 3.63 9.29 13.67
C LEU A 23 3.54 9.03 15.19
N ALA A 24 3.36 7.77 15.59
CA ALA A 24 3.22 7.40 17.01
C ALA A 24 4.42 7.86 17.85
N LEU A 25 5.63 7.61 17.36
CA LEU A 25 6.87 7.98 18.06
C LEU A 25 7.08 9.49 18.14
N ARG A 26 6.60 10.27 17.16
CA ARG A 26 6.63 11.73 17.19
C ARG A 26 5.60 12.34 18.15
N LEU A 27 4.45 11.71 18.31
CA LEU A 27 3.38 12.16 19.22
C LEU A 27 3.62 11.75 20.68
N ALA A 28 4.22 10.60 20.90
CA ALA A 28 4.32 9.96 22.21
C ALA A 28 5.03 10.80 23.30
N PRO A 29 6.02 11.67 23.01
CA PRO A 29 6.56 12.59 24.02
C PRO A 29 5.54 13.57 24.59
N HIS A 30 4.41 13.81 23.89
CA HIS A 30 3.45 14.88 24.20
C HIS A 30 2.06 14.40 24.59
N CYS A 31 1.64 13.18 24.18
CA CYS A 31 0.29 12.68 24.42
C CYS A 31 0.23 11.14 24.45
N LYS A 32 -0.92 10.61 24.85
CA LYS A 32 -1.20 9.17 24.86
C LYS A 32 -1.65 8.70 23.47
N VAL A 33 -0.95 7.72 22.93
CA VAL A 33 -1.20 7.17 21.61
C VAL A 33 -1.57 5.68 21.71
N THR A 34 -2.60 5.27 21.01
CA THR A 34 -2.90 3.85 20.77
C THR A 34 -2.62 3.52 19.33
N VAL A 35 -1.80 2.49 19.08
CA VAL A 35 -1.51 1.94 17.74
C VAL A 35 -2.16 0.58 17.61
N LEU A 36 -2.98 0.40 16.58
CA LEU A 36 -3.65 -0.85 16.27
C LEU A 36 -3.00 -1.53 15.07
N SER A 37 -2.70 -2.81 15.19
CA SER A 37 -2.26 -3.66 14.09
C SER A 37 -3.28 -4.76 13.84
N LYS A 38 -3.65 -4.96 12.57
CA LYS A 38 -4.57 -6.04 12.17
C LYS A 38 -3.96 -7.44 12.31
N GLY A 39 -2.65 -7.55 12.07
CA GLY A 39 -1.82 -8.73 12.27
C GLY A 39 -0.78 -8.54 13.35
N PRO A 40 0.25 -9.38 13.39
CA PRO A 40 1.49 -9.09 14.09
C PRO A 40 2.14 -7.80 13.57
N LEU A 41 2.89 -7.08 14.40
CA LEU A 41 3.49 -5.80 14.01
C LEU A 41 4.45 -5.90 12.80
N ASN A 42 5.09 -7.03 12.63
CA ASN A 42 6.04 -7.29 11.54
C ASN A 42 5.38 -7.94 10.30
N GLU A 43 4.06 -7.80 10.13
CA GLU A 43 3.32 -8.37 8.99
C GLU A 43 2.94 -7.30 7.94
N GLY A 44 3.36 -6.04 8.13
CA GLY A 44 3.02 -4.93 7.23
C GLY A 44 3.80 -4.92 5.91
N ALA A 45 3.30 -4.21 4.89
CA ALA A 45 4.01 -4.02 3.62
C ALA A 45 5.39 -3.38 3.81
N THR A 46 5.56 -2.55 4.84
CA THR A 46 6.86 -1.95 5.20
C THR A 46 7.91 -3.03 5.46
N PHE A 47 7.61 -4.05 6.24
CA PHE A 47 8.56 -5.12 6.59
C PHE A 47 9.13 -5.84 5.36
N TYR A 48 8.33 -5.97 4.30
CA TYR A 48 8.71 -6.65 3.05
C TYR A 48 9.27 -5.70 1.98
N ALA A 49 9.38 -4.40 2.27
CA ALA A 49 9.94 -3.45 1.31
C ALA A 49 11.45 -3.69 1.14
N GLN A 50 11.83 -4.12 -0.07
CA GLN A 50 13.22 -4.42 -0.44
C GLN A 50 14.00 -3.18 -0.88
N GLY A 51 13.30 -2.18 -1.45
CA GLY A 51 13.91 -0.92 -1.90
C GLY A 51 14.35 -0.03 -0.74
N GLY A 52 14.81 1.18 -1.07
CA GLY A 52 15.28 2.15 -0.09
C GLY A 52 14.33 3.33 0.10
N ILE A 53 14.90 4.42 0.58
CA ILE A 53 14.22 5.71 0.78
C ILE A 53 14.94 6.77 -0.04
N ALA A 54 14.18 7.45 -0.91
CA ALA A 54 14.73 8.51 -1.76
C ALA A 54 14.93 9.80 -0.94
N ALA A 55 16.16 10.29 -0.88
CA ALA A 55 16.47 11.58 -0.28
C ALA A 55 17.81 12.13 -0.81
N VAL A 56 17.90 13.44 -0.98
CA VAL A 56 19.10 14.10 -1.48
C VAL A 56 20.13 14.23 -0.35
N PHE A 57 21.19 13.41 -0.40
CA PHE A 57 22.32 13.43 0.52
C PHE A 57 23.66 13.75 -0.17
N ASP A 58 23.77 13.51 -1.47
CA ASP A 58 24.97 13.76 -2.27
C ASP A 58 24.94 15.20 -2.84
N GLU A 59 26.10 15.88 -2.86
CA GLU A 59 26.26 17.24 -3.38
C GLU A 59 26.04 17.35 -4.90
N THR A 60 26.16 16.25 -5.63
CA THR A 60 25.93 16.19 -7.08
C THR A 60 24.44 16.09 -7.45
N ASP A 61 23.57 15.86 -6.46
CA ASP A 61 22.12 15.79 -6.63
C ASP A 61 21.43 17.06 -6.08
N SER A 62 20.16 17.24 -6.43
CA SER A 62 19.37 18.38 -5.98
C SER A 62 17.91 18.02 -5.72
N ILE A 63 17.26 18.78 -4.85
CA ILE A 63 15.81 18.65 -4.60
C ILE A 63 15.03 18.84 -5.90
N SER A 64 15.43 19.83 -6.73
CA SER A 64 14.80 20.07 -8.04
C SER A 64 14.87 18.84 -8.94
N SER A 65 16.03 18.16 -9.00
CA SER A 65 16.19 16.93 -9.77
C SER A 65 15.29 15.80 -9.25
N HIS A 66 15.13 15.67 -7.92
CA HIS A 66 14.21 14.68 -7.33
C HIS A 66 12.75 15.01 -7.65
N VAL A 67 12.37 16.29 -7.63
CA VAL A 67 11.04 16.77 -8.03
C VAL A 67 10.77 16.45 -9.49
N ASP A 68 11.69 16.81 -10.40
CA ASP A 68 11.53 16.58 -11.84
C ASP A 68 11.39 15.09 -12.17
N ASP A 69 12.23 14.23 -11.59
CA ASP A 69 12.14 12.78 -11.76
C ASP A 69 10.77 12.24 -11.32
N THR A 70 10.25 12.74 -10.18
CA THR A 70 8.95 12.34 -9.65
C THR A 70 7.79 12.78 -10.54
N LEU A 71 7.83 14.03 -11.04
CA LEU A 71 6.81 14.57 -11.96
C LEU A 71 6.78 13.79 -13.28
N ILE A 72 7.96 13.42 -13.82
CA ILE A 72 8.08 12.61 -15.03
C ILE A 72 7.47 11.22 -14.80
N ALA A 73 7.82 10.57 -13.69
CA ALA A 73 7.29 9.24 -13.34
C ALA A 73 5.76 9.26 -13.19
N GLY A 74 5.20 10.31 -12.58
CA GLY A 74 3.76 10.45 -12.36
C GLY A 74 2.95 10.84 -13.59
N ALA A 75 3.60 10.94 -14.77
CA ALA A 75 2.97 11.12 -16.09
C ALA A 75 1.97 12.29 -16.17
N GLY A 76 2.29 13.43 -15.54
CA GLY A 76 1.51 14.67 -15.62
C GLY A 76 0.31 14.75 -14.68
N LEU A 77 0.16 13.82 -13.73
CA LEU A 77 -0.92 13.82 -12.73
C LEU A 77 -0.45 14.03 -11.29
N CYS A 78 0.85 14.26 -11.07
CA CYS A 78 1.33 14.67 -9.75
C CYS A 78 0.83 16.07 -9.39
N ASP A 79 0.55 16.28 -8.12
CA ASP A 79 0.45 17.60 -7.53
C ASP A 79 1.88 18.11 -7.27
N LYS A 80 2.29 19.17 -7.99
CA LYS A 80 3.65 19.71 -7.91
C LYS A 80 3.99 20.21 -6.51
N ASP A 81 3.05 20.86 -5.83
CA ASP A 81 3.28 21.39 -4.48
C ASP A 81 3.49 20.25 -3.48
N ALA A 82 2.74 19.14 -3.62
CA ALA A 82 2.93 17.94 -2.80
C ALA A 82 4.29 17.28 -3.07
N VAL A 83 4.72 17.19 -4.33
CA VAL A 83 6.04 16.65 -4.71
C VAL A 83 7.17 17.50 -4.12
N GLU A 84 7.11 18.82 -4.28
CA GLU A 84 8.08 19.77 -3.72
C GLU A 84 8.12 19.70 -2.19
N PHE A 85 6.96 19.63 -1.54
CA PHE A 85 6.85 19.47 -0.09
C PHE A 85 7.55 18.21 0.41
N ILE A 86 7.29 17.07 -0.24
CA ILE A 86 7.89 15.77 0.18
C ILE A 86 9.40 15.77 -0.08
N ALA A 87 9.85 16.18 -1.26
CA ALA A 87 11.27 16.18 -1.62
C ALA A 87 12.09 17.15 -0.73
N SER A 88 11.53 18.30 -0.40
CA SER A 88 12.19 19.31 0.45
C SER A 88 12.37 18.85 1.89
N ASN A 89 11.46 18.01 2.41
CA ASN A 89 11.50 17.51 3.78
C ASN A 89 12.15 16.10 3.89
N ALA A 90 12.57 15.52 2.76
CA ALA A 90 13.10 14.17 2.70
C ALA A 90 14.30 13.96 3.63
N ARG A 91 15.32 14.83 3.51
CA ARG A 91 16.57 14.72 4.28
C ARG A 91 16.33 14.77 5.79
N SER A 92 15.51 15.69 6.27
CA SER A 92 15.22 15.84 7.71
C SER A 92 14.45 14.64 8.26
N CYS A 93 13.51 14.08 7.47
CA CYS A 93 12.74 12.91 7.87
C CYS A 93 13.59 11.63 7.88
N VAL A 94 14.51 11.47 6.94
CA VAL A 94 15.48 10.35 6.95
C VAL A 94 16.48 10.52 8.08
N GLN A 95 16.96 11.74 8.36
CA GLN A 95 17.83 12.00 9.51
C GLN A 95 17.14 11.61 10.82
N TRP A 96 15.85 11.91 10.96
CA TRP A 96 15.09 11.46 12.13
C TRP A 96 15.07 9.92 12.26
N LEU A 97 14.97 9.15 11.16
CA LEU A 97 15.09 7.68 11.23
C LEU A 97 16.45 7.23 11.73
N ILE A 98 17.52 7.87 11.25
CA ILE A 98 18.89 7.61 11.69
C ILE A 98 19.02 7.89 13.20
N ASP A 99 18.45 8.99 13.67
CA ASP A 99 18.41 9.36 15.09
C ASP A 99 17.57 8.37 15.92
N GLN A 100 16.58 7.69 15.30
CA GLN A 100 15.88 6.57 15.92
C GLN A 100 16.73 5.29 15.97
N GLY A 101 17.86 5.23 15.29
CA GLY A 101 18.76 4.09 15.28
C GLY A 101 18.62 3.15 14.09
N VAL A 102 17.92 3.59 13.01
CA VAL A 102 17.91 2.87 11.74
C VAL A 102 19.28 2.95 11.10
N LEU A 103 19.85 1.81 10.74
CA LEU A 103 21.15 1.70 10.12
C LEU A 103 21.02 1.60 8.61
N PHE A 104 21.69 2.51 7.89
CA PHE A 104 21.83 2.45 6.43
C PHE A 104 23.25 2.05 6.06
N ASP A 105 23.40 1.41 4.91
CA ASP A 105 24.70 1.00 4.40
C ASP A 105 25.59 2.21 4.15
N THR A 106 26.88 2.07 4.51
CA THR A 106 27.92 3.09 4.34
C THR A 106 29.04 2.59 3.44
N GLU A 107 29.76 3.50 2.84
CA GLU A 107 30.99 3.24 2.08
C GLU A 107 32.08 4.25 2.47
N THR A 108 33.32 3.85 2.32
CA THR A 108 34.47 4.75 2.51
C THR A 108 34.84 5.38 1.17
N ASN A 109 34.82 6.70 1.08
CA ASN A 109 35.23 7.42 -0.13
C ASN A 109 36.77 7.37 -0.35
N ALA A 110 37.23 7.89 -1.48
CA ALA A 110 38.66 7.91 -1.81
C ALA A 110 39.54 8.74 -0.83
N SER A 111 38.94 9.65 -0.06
CA SER A 111 39.60 10.43 1.00
C SER A 111 39.61 9.72 2.35
N GLY A 112 39.02 8.53 2.48
CA GLY A 112 38.96 7.78 3.72
C GLY A 112 37.82 8.19 4.66
N GLU A 113 36.85 8.99 4.18
CA GLU A 113 35.67 9.41 4.95
C GLU A 113 34.52 8.44 4.73
N GLU A 114 33.81 8.11 5.81
CA GLU A 114 32.61 7.30 5.76
C GLU A 114 31.42 8.15 5.29
N ARG A 115 30.68 7.64 4.30
CA ARG A 115 29.44 8.25 3.80
C ARG A 115 28.40 7.17 3.53
N TYR A 116 27.11 7.57 3.39
CA TYR A 116 26.07 6.62 3.01
C TYR A 116 26.31 6.08 1.59
N HIS A 117 26.18 4.76 1.45
CA HIS A 117 26.16 4.13 0.15
C HIS A 117 24.78 4.39 -0.49
N LEU A 118 24.76 5.14 -1.60
CA LEU A 118 23.54 5.49 -2.29
C LEU A 118 23.38 4.66 -3.57
N THR A 119 22.20 4.10 -3.77
CA THR A 119 21.86 3.40 -5.02
C THR A 119 20.96 4.26 -5.91
N ARG A 120 20.77 3.81 -7.15
CA ARG A 120 19.86 4.40 -8.12
C ARG A 120 18.85 3.37 -8.57
N GLU A 121 17.56 3.67 -8.45
CA GLU A 121 16.48 2.86 -8.95
C GLU A 121 15.85 3.45 -10.22
N GLY A 122 14.97 2.69 -10.87
CA GLY A 122 14.27 3.12 -12.10
C GLY A 122 13.48 4.43 -11.88
N GLY A 123 13.65 5.36 -12.82
CA GLY A 123 13.04 6.70 -12.76
C GLY A 123 13.91 7.78 -12.11
N HIS A 124 14.90 7.41 -11.29
CA HIS A 124 15.81 8.38 -10.67
C HIS A 124 16.98 8.73 -11.60
N SER A 125 17.27 10.01 -11.78
CA SER A 125 18.41 10.52 -12.54
C SER A 125 19.73 10.42 -11.77
N HIS A 126 19.67 10.46 -10.42
CA HIS A 126 20.83 10.44 -9.53
C HIS A 126 20.79 9.26 -8.54
N ARG A 127 21.93 8.96 -7.93
CA ARG A 127 22.02 8.06 -6.79
C ARG A 127 21.54 8.80 -5.55
N ARG A 128 20.33 8.49 -5.07
CA ARG A 128 19.73 9.15 -3.89
C ARG A 128 18.99 8.19 -2.96
N ILE A 129 19.10 6.90 -3.22
CA ILE A 129 18.36 5.89 -2.45
C ILE A 129 19.23 5.38 -1.32
N LEU A 130 18.84 5.73 -0.08
CA LEU A 130 19.43 5.13 1.11
C LEU A 130 18.81 3.74 1.30
N HIS A 131 19.62 2.76 1.64
CA HIS A 131 19.18 1.37 1.75
C HIS A 131 19.99 0.61 2.82
N THR A 132 19.48 -0.57 3.18
CA THR A 132 20.15 -1.54 4.04
C THR A 132 20.09 -2.88 3.30
N ALA A 133 21.15 -3.21 2.56
CA ALA A 133 21.19 -4.33 1.63
C ALA A 133 19.90 -4.40 0.77
N ASP A 134 19.17 -5.53 0.81
CA ASP A 134 17.86 -5.74 0.15
C ASP A 134 16.69 -5.82 1.16
N ALA A 135 16.86 -5.23 2.36
CA ALA A 135 15.94 -5.37 3.49
C ALA A 135 15.67 -4.06 4.24
N THR A 136 15.69 -2.91 3.54
CA THR A 136 15.53 -1.58 4.15
C THR A 136 14.24 -1.47 4.97
N GLY A 137 13.13 -1.95 4.45
CA GLY A 137 11.85 -1.91 5.16
C GLY A 137 11.85 -2.72 6.45
N LYS A 138 12.53 -3.87 6.46
CA LYS A 138 12.68 -4.70 7.66
C LYS A 138 13.48 -3.97 8.75
N GLU A 139 14.56 -3.30 8.38
CA GLU A 139 15.39 -2.52 9.31
C GLU A 139 14.58 -1.37 9.93
N VAL A 140 13.88 -0.60 9.08
CA VAL A 140 13.01 0.50 9.52
C VAL A 140 11.92 -0.01 10.46
N GLU A 141 11.17 -1.04 10.04
CA GLU A 141 10.05 -1.58 10.83
C GLU A 141 10.52 -2.13 12.17
N THR A 142 11.59 -2.93 12.19
CA THR A 142 12.12 -3.55 13.41
C THR A 142 12.56 -2.49 14.43
N THR A 143 13.24 -1.44 13.95
CA THR A 143 13.71 -0.34 14.81
C THR A 143 12.54 0.44 15.39
N LEU A 144 11.57 0.85 14.56
CA LEU A 144 10.42 1.63 15.00
C LEU A 144 9.49 0.82 15.93
N VAL A 145 9.27 -0.47 15.66
CA VAL A 145 8.51 -1.38 16.54
C VAL A 145 9.17 -1.51 17.89
N GLY A 146 10.49 -1.71 17.93
CA GLY A 146 11.24 -1.81 19.19
C GLY A 146 11.06 -0.58 20.07
N LYS A 147 11.14 0.61 19.47
CA LYS A 147 10.92 1.89 20.16
C LYS A 147 9.47 2.08 20.62
N ALA A 148 8.50 1.78 19.75
CA ALA A 148 7.09 1.95 20.07
C ALA A 148 6.64 1.03 21.22
N ARG A 149 7.09 -0.22 21.26
CA ARG A 149 6.77 -1.19 22.32
C ARG A 149 7.31 -0.79 23.70
N THR A 150 8.42 -0.05 23.75
CA THR A 150 9.05 0.35 25.02
C THR A 150 8.65 1.75 25.49
N HIS A 151 7.93 2.52 24.65
CA HIS A 151 7.56 3.88 25.01
C HIS A 151 6.33 3.92 25.94
N PRO A 152 6.39 4.59 27.12
CA PRO A 152 5.33 4.54 28.14
C PRO A 152 4.00 5.15 27.71
N ASN A 153 4.01 6.06 26.72
CA ASN A 153 2.80 6.71 26.21
C ASN A 153 2.23 6.05 24.95
N ILE A 154 2.81 4.95 24.47
CA ILE A 154 2.30 4.19 23.32
C ILE A 154 1.71 2.86 23.82
N LEU A 155 0.41 2.67 23.58
CA LEU A 155 -0.25 1.38 23.72
C LEU A 155 -0.34 0.72 22.36
N VAL A 156 0.36 -0.40 22.18
CA VAL A 156 0.25 -1.22 20.96
C VAL A 156 -0.74 -2.37 21.19
N LYS A 157 -1.69 -2.53 20.28
CA LYS A 157 -2.61 -3.68 20.25
C LYS A 157 -2.51 -4.38 18.90
N GLU A 158 -2.08 -5.63 18.93
CA GLU A 158 -2.00 -6.50 17.74
C GLU A 158 -3.31 -7.26 17.55
N ARG A 159 -3.54 -7.81 16.35
CA ARG A 159 -4.72 -8.61 15.99
C ARG A 159 -6.04 -7.88 16.23
N CYS A 160 -6.02 -6.57 15.99
CA CYS A 160 -7.15 -5.67 16.14
C CYS A 160 -7.53 -5.10 14.77
N ASN A 161 -8.67 -5.52 14.22
CA ASN A 161 -9.16 -5.05 12.93
C ASN A 161 -10.23 -3.97 13.12
N ALA A 162 -10.05 -2.81 12.46
CA ALA A 162 -11.05 -1.75 12.54
C ALA A 162 -12.32 -2.11 11.75
N VAL A 163 -13.46 -1.99 12.41
CA VAL A 163 -14.78 -2.27 11.82
C VAL A 163 -15.29 -1.07 11.06
N ASP A 164 -15.44 0.06 11.78
CA ASP A 164 -15.88 1.34 11.22
C ASP A 164 -15.47 2.51 12.10
N LEU A 165 -15.42 3.70 11.49
CA LEU A 165 -15.22 4.97 12.17
C LEU A 165 -16.53 5.42 12.86
N ILE A 166 -16.42 5.96 14.06
CA ILE A 166 -17.54 6.55 14.79
C ILE A 166 -17.54 8.04 14.50
N THR A 167 -18.58 8.51 13.80
CA THR A 167 -18.77 9.92 13.49
C THR A 167 -19.82 10.55 14.43
N SER A 168 -19.63 11.82 14.78
CA SER A 168 -20.46 12.55 15.74
C SER A 168 -21.96 12.53 15.39
N ASN A 169 -22.30 12.64 14.10
CA ASN A 169 -23.68 12.60 13.64
C ASN A 169 -24.35 11.22 13.81
N LYS A 170 -23.62 10.13 13.64
CA LYS A 170 -24.16 8.76 13.84
C LYS A 170 -24.55 8.48 15.28
N ILE A 171 -23.95 9.17 16.23
CA ILE A 171 -24.24 9.03 17.66
C ILE A 171 -25.06 10.19 18.24
N GLY A 172 -25.68 11.00 17.36
CA GLY A 172 -26.59 12.06 17.76
C GLY A 172 -25.93 13.30 18.38
N LEU A 173 -24.61 13.46 18.27
CA LEU A 173 -23.95 14.70 18.71
C LEU A 173 -24.20 15.81 17.70
N THR A 174 -24.65 16.95 18.19
CA THR A 174 -24.89 18.16 17.39
C THR A 174 -23.57 18.88 17.04
N GLY A 175 -23.57 19.61 15.92
CA GLY A 175 -22.41 20.38 15.45
C GLY A 175 -21.81 19.83 14.18
N THR A 176 -20.59 20.26 13.86
CA THR A 176 -19.86 19.81 12.66
C THR A 176 -19.60 18.30 12.73
N LYS A 177 -19.84 17.61 11.62
CA LYS A 177 -19.52 16.19 11.48
C LYS A 177 -18.03 15.96 11.70
N ARG A 178 -17.67 15.12 12.67
CA ARG A 178 -16.27 14.77 12.98
C ARG A 178 -16.16 13.32 13.39
N VAL A 179 -14.96 12.76 13.29
CA VAL A 179 -14.63 11.44 13.81
C VAL A 179 -14.27 11.56 15.29
N VAL A 180 -14.81 10.68 16.12
CA VAL A 180 -14.67 10.69 17.60
C VAL A 180 -14.11 9.38 18.16
N GLY A 181 -13.89 8.39 17.29
CA GLY A 181 -13.37 7.08 17.65
C GLY A 181 -13.60 6.05 16.55
N ALA A 182 -13.45 4.79 16.90
CA ALA A 182 -13.68 3.66 16.01
C ALA A 182 -14.17 2.42 16.78
N TYR A 183 -14.91 1.56 16.09
CA TYR A 183 -15.19 0.20 16.52
C TYR A 183 -14.10 -0.73 16.02
N ILE A 184 -13.58 -1.57 16.94
CA ILE A 184 -12.42 -2.42 16.67
C ILE A 184 -12.74 -3.86 17.03
N TRP A 185 -12.66 -4.76 16.06
CA TRP A 185 -12.74 -6.19 16.27
C TRP A 185 -11.43 -6.72 16.86
N ASN A 186 -11.48 -7.16 18.11
CA ASN A 186 -10.38 -7.83 18.79
C ASN A 186 -10.46 -9.32 18.49
N ARG A 187 -9.50 -9.83 17.71
CA ARG A 187 -9.49 -11.23 17.24
C ARG A 187 -9.20 -12.25 18.34
N GLU A 188 -8.52 -11.83 19.41
CA GLU A 188 -8.20 -12.71 20.54
C GLU A 188 -9.39 -12.85 21.51
N LEU A 189 -10.15 -11.78 21.67
CA LEU A 189 -11.33 -11.75 22.53
C LEU A 189 -12.63 -12.09 21.79
N GLU A 190 -12.56 -12.21 20.45
CA GLU A 190 -13.71 -12.41 19.56
C GLU A 190 -14.87 -11.46 19.87
N LYS A 191 -14.56 -10.18 20.08
CA LYS A 191 -15.54 -9.12 20.35
C LYS A 191 -15.14 -7.79 19.78
N VAL A 192 -16.13 -6.91 19.59
CA VAL A 192 -15.89 -5.50 19.23
C VAL A 192 -15.65 -4.69 20.50
N GLU A 193 -14.59 -3.91 20.47
CA GLU A 193 -14.24 -2.93 21.50
C GLU A 193 -14.43 -1.52 20.94
N THR A 194 -14.82 -0.58 21.80
CA THR A 194 -15.02 0.83 21.43
C THR A 194 -13.78 1.64 21.81
N PHE A 195 -13.18 2.30 20.82
CA PHE A 195 -12.03 3.18 21.01
C PHE A 195 -12.45 4.64 20.82
N ARG A 196 -12.20 5.44 21.81
CA ARG A 196 -12.49 6.87 21.84
C ARG A 196 -11.20 7.67 21.79
N ALA A 197 -11.15 8.65 20.89
CA ALA A 197 -9.97 9.50 20.70
C ALA A 197 -10.35 10.92 20.28
N LYS A 198 -9.43 11.87 20.50
CA LYS A 198 -9.56 13.25 20.00
C LYS A 198 -9.24 13.33 18.50
N ALA A 199 -8.32 12.50 18.04
CA ALA A 199 -7.96 12.34 16.63
C ALA A 199 -7.81 10.84 16.29
N VAL A 200 -8.26 10.46 15.10
CA VAL A 200 -8.10 9.12 14.53
C VAL A 200 -7.26 9.24 13.27
N VAL A 201 -6.27 8.36 13.12
CA VAL A 201 -5.37 8.37 11.95
C VAL A 201 -5.44 7.02 11.25
N LEU A 202 -5.73 7.04 9.97
CA LEU A 202 -5.66 5.88 9.09
C LEU A 202 -4.24 5.76 8.52
N ALA A 203 -3.56 4.67 8.83
CA ALA A 203 -2.22 4.30 8.33
C ALA A 203 -2.22 2.84 7.86
N THR A 204 -3.31 2.43 7.22
CA THR A 204 -3.70 1.03 6.96
C THR A 204 -3.06 0.42 5.72
N GLY A 205 -2.23 1.18 4.99
CA GLY A 205 -1.67 0.75 3.72
C GLY A 205 -2.70 0.72 2.58
N GLY A 206 -2.33 0.09 1.48
CA GLY A 206 -3.13 0.04 0.25
C GLY A 206 -4.13 -1.11 0.18
N ALA A 207 -4.55 -1.43 -1.05
CA ALA A 207 -5.62 -2.38 -1.34
C ALA A 207 -5.22 -3.49 -2.34
N ALA A 208 -3.93 -3.78 -2.48
CA ALA A 208 -3.44 -4.70 -3.51
C ALA A 208 -4.03 -6.12 -3.39
N LYS A 209 -4.57 -6.51 -2.23
CA LYS A 209 -5.25 -7.80 -1.99
C LYS A 209 -6.54 -7.95 -2.80
N VAL A 210 -7.08 -6.89 -3.35
CA VAL A 210 -8.26 -6.93 -4.25
C VAL A 210 -7.98 -7.73 -5.53
N TYR A 211 -6.70 -7.91 -5.90
CA TYR A 211 -6.29 -8.71 -7.06
C TYR A 211 -5.86 -10.13 -6.64
N GLN A 212 -5.96 -11.07 -7.58
CA GLN A 212 -5.59 -12.46 -7.33
C GLN A 212 -4.12 -12.62 -6.97
N TYR A 213 -3.24 -11.93 -7.70
CA TYR A 213 -1.80 -11.93 -7.47
C TYR A 213 -1.36 -10.59 -6.91
N THR A 214 -0.65 -10.62 -5.79
CA THR A 214 -0.11 -9.44 -5.13
C THR A 214 1.22 -9.76 -4.46
N THR A 215 2.12 -8.78 -4.40
CA THR A 215 3.37 -8.86 -3.63
C THR A 215 3.17 -8.45 -2.17
N ASN A 216 2.00 -7.91 -1.83
CA ASN A 216 1.71 -7.43 -0.49
C ASN A 216 1.22 -8.55 0.43
N PRO A 217 1.41 -8.42 1.75
CA PRO A 217 0.88 -9.37 2.71
C PRO A 217 -0.66 -9.40 2.71
N ASP A 218 -1.22 -10.45 3.28
CA ASP A 218 -2.67 -10.70 3.27
C ASP A 218 -3.50 -9.61 3.96
N ILE A 219 -2.87 -8.77 4.76
CA ILE A 219 -3.53 -7.67 5.49
C ILE A 219 -3.83 -6.43 4.64
N SER A 220 -3.33 -6.32 3.39
CA SER A 220 -3.49 -5.14 2.52
C SER A 220 -4.84 -5.13 1.79
N SER A 221 -5.94 -5.06 2.55
CA SER A 221 -7.32 -5.21 2.08
C SER A 221 -8.10 -3.88 1.92
N GLY A 222 -7.41 -2.74 1.94
CA GLY A 222 -8.02 -1.42 1.69
C GLY A 222 -8.93 -0.91 2.80
N ASP A 223 -8.75 -1.40 4.02
CA ASP A 223 -9.67 -1.13 5.14
C ASP A 223 -9.86 0.36 5.40
N GLY A 224 -8.78 1.16 5.41
CA GLY A 224 -8.86 2.59 5.68
C GLY A 224 -9.59 3.35 4.56
N ILE A 225 -9.36 2.96 3.29
CA ILE A 225 -10.06 3.56 2.14
C ILE A 225 -11.56 3.31 2.27
N ALA A 226 -11.96 2.06 2.54
CA ALA A 226 -13.36 1.68 2.69
C ALA A 226 -14.04 2.39 3.89
N MET A 227 -13.36 2.43 5.04
CA MET A 227 -13.89 3.11 6.24
C MET A 227 -14.04 4.63 6.02
N ALA A 228 -13.06 5.27 5.42
CA ALA A 228 -13.10 6.70 5.11
C ALA A 228 -14.24 7.03 4.13
N TRP A 229 -14.42 6.21 3.08
CA TRP A 229 -15.53 6.34 2.14
C TRP A 229 -16.89 6.24 2.85
N ARG A 230 -17.11 5.18 3.65
CA ARG A 230 -18.36 5.02 4.43
C ARG A 230 -18.60 6.13 5.46
N ALA A 231 -17.52 6.75 5.94
CA ALA A 231 -17.61 7.90 6.81
C ALA A 231 -17.96 9.21 6.07
N GLY A 232 -17.77 9.26 4.74
CA GLY A 232 -18.09 10.39 3.88
C GLY A 232 -16.88 11.20 3.42
N CYS A 233 -15.70 10.58 3.33
CA CYS A 233 -14.51 11.20 2.73
C CYS A 233 -14.42 10.90 1.24
N ARG A 234 -13.96 11.87 0.46
CA ARG A 234 -13.62 11.68 -0.95
C ARG A 234 -12.40 10.78 -1.09
N VAL A 235 -12.35 10.08 -2.21
CA VAL A 235 -11.20 9.30 -2.65
C VAL A 235 -10.77 9.71 -4.06
N ALA A 236 -9.50 9.54 -4.39
CA ALA A 236 -9.00 9.91 -5.71
C ALA A 236 -8.04 8.88 -6.29
N ASN A 237 -7.99 8.80 -7.61
CA ASN A 237 -7.00 8.09 -8.42
C ASN A 237 -6.86 6.60 -8.12
N LEU A 238 -7.92 5.93 -7.65
CA LEU A 238 -7.88 4.50 -7.29
C LEU A 238 -7.70 3.57 -8.50
N GLU A 239 -7.87 4.06 -9.73
CA GLU A 239 -7.58 3.32 -10.96
C GLU A 239 -6.09 3.03 -11.16
N PHE A 240 -5.20 3.78 -10.51
CA PHE A 240 -3.74 3.63 -10.65
C PHE A 240 -3.18 2.65 -9.62
N ASN A 241 -3.24 1.37 -9.97
CA ASN A 241 -2.62 0.29 -9.22
C ASN A 241 -1.36 -0.17 -9.94
N GLN A 242 -0.20 -0.09 -9.29
CA GLN A 242 1.06 -0.54 -9.85
C GLN A 242 1.18 -2.06 -9.73
N PHE A 243 1.49 -2.71 -10.86
CA PHE A 243 1.80 -4.13 -10.90
C PHE A 243 3.31 -4.32 -11.05
N HIS A 244 3.90 -5.13 -10.17
CA HIS A 244 5.28 -5.56 -10.34
C HIS A 244 5.33 -6.67 -11.41
N PRO A 245 6.22 -6.59 -12.42
CA PRO A 245 6.21 -7.53 -13.53
C PRO A 245 6.53 -8.98 -13.13
N THR A 246 7.41 -9.16 -12.15
CA THR A 246 8.03 -10.45 -11.85
C THR A 246 7.78 -10.86 -10.39
N CYS A 247 6.62 -11.45 -10.13
CA CYS A 247 6.31 -12.18 -8.91
C CYS A 247 6.40 -13.69 -9.19
N LEU A 248 6.92 -14.46 -8.25
CA LEU A 248 6.99 -15.91 -8.40
C LEU A 248 5.60 -16.53 -8.49
N PHE A 249 5.36 -17.28 -9.56
CA PHE A 249 4.15 -18.09 -9.70
C PHE A 249 4.39 -19.47 -9.08
N HIS A 250 4.03 -19.63 -7.80
CA HIS A 250 4.20 -20.87 -7.06
C HIS A 250 3.14 -21.02 -5.96
N PRO A 251 2.52 -22.22 -5.78
CA PRO A 251 1.43 -22.41 -4.81
C PRO A 251 1.80 -22.07 -3.36
N GLN A 252 3.05 -22.28 -2.98
CA GLN A 252 3.55 -22.10 -1.60
C GLN A 252 4.26 -20.76 -1.37
N ALA A 253 4.40 -19.92 -2.40
CA ALA A 253 5.13 -18.65 -2.31
C ALA A 253 4.41 -17.54 -3.07
N ARG A 254 3.16 -17.29 -2.73
CA ARG A 254 2.22 -16.44 -3.47
C ARG A 254 2.61 -14.96 -3.58
N ASN A 255 3.55 -14.48 -2.75
CA ASN A 255 3.89 -13.05 -2.64
C ASN A 255 5.39 -12.81 -2.88
N PHE A 256 6.14 -13.81 -3.33
CA PHE A 256 7.59 -13.68 -3.43
C PHE A 256 7.99 -12.84 -4.64
N LEU A 257 8.53 -11.65 -4.36
CA LEU A 257 9.01 -10.72 -5.35
C LEU A 257 10.38 -11.18 -5.90
N LEU A 258 10.50 -11.23 -7.24
CA LEU A 258 11.78 -11.38 -7.92
C LEU A 258 12.26 -9.99 -8.34
N THR A 259 13.37 -9.54 -7.75
CA THR A 259 13.90 -8.19 -7.95
C THR A 259 14.11 -7.84 -9.42
N GLU A 260 13.94 -6.57 -9.74
CA GLU A 260 14.25 -6.02 -11.07
C GLU A 260 15.71 -6.20 -11.47
N ALA A 261 16.61 -6.31 -10.50
CA ALA A 261 18.03 -6.53 -10.72
C ALA A 261 18.32 -7.80 -11.54
N LEU A 262 17.49 -8.85 -11.43
CA LEU A 262 17.63 -10.03 -12.32
C LEU A 262 17.56 -9.67 -13.80
N ARG A 263 16.61 -8.80 -14.19
CA ARG A 263 16.51 -8.29 -15.56
C ARG A 263 17.65 -7.34 -15.88
N GLY A 264 18.06 -6.52 -14.93
CA GLY A 264 19.23 -5.64 -15.03
C GLY A 264 20.52 -6.40 -15.34
N GLU A 265 20.70 -7.57 -14.73
CA GLU A 265 21.84 -8.46 -14.95
C GLU A 265 21.65 -9.38 -16.18
N GLY A 266 20.57 -9.19 -16.95
CA GLY A 266 20.37 -9.81 -18.25
C GLY A 266 19.49 -11.05 -18.27
N ALA A 267 18.63 -11.25 -17.29
CA ALA A 267 17.60 -12.29 -17.35
C ALA A 267 16.61 -11.99 -18.48
N TYR A 268 16.18 -13.04 -19.20
CA TYR A 268 15.24 -12.96 -20.32
C TYR A 268 13.82 -13.34 -19.91
N LEU A 269 12.85 -12.65 -20.48
CA LEU A 269 11.43 -13.01 -20.37
C LEU A 269 11.04 -13.94 -21.52
N LYS A 270 10.49 -15.11 -21.18
CA LYS A 270 10.19 -16.20 -22.12
C LYS A 270 8.74 -16.66 -22.02
N ARG A 271 8.21 -17.07 -23.17
CA ARG A 271 6.95 -17.83 -23.29
C ARG A 271 7.13 -19.28 -22.80
N PRO A 272 6.06 -20.04 -22.62
CA PRO A 272 6.15 -21.47 -22.26
C PRO A 272 6.94 -22.33 -23.26
N ASP A 273 7.03 -21.92 -24.52
CA ASP A 273 7.81 -22.59 -25.56
C ASP A 273 9.31 -22.24 -25.54
N GLY A 274 9.74 -21.39 -24.61
CA GLY A 274 11.11 -20.93 -24.45
C GLY A 274 11.49 -19.73 -25.32
N SER A 275 10.61 -19.21 -26.19
CA SER A 275 10.87 -18.04 -27.03
C SER A 275 10.80 -16.75 -26.20
N ARG A 276 11.71 -15.80 -26.50
CA ARG A 276 11.67 -14.44 -25.93
C ARG A 276 10.57 -13.61 -26.60
N PHE A 277 10.02 -12.62 -25.89
CA PHE A 277 8.92 -11.81 -26.42
C PHE A 277 9.06 -10.29 -26.20
N MET A 278 9.91 -9.83 -25.30
CA MET A 278 9.94 -8.40 -24.94
C MET A 278 10.28 -7.46 -26.09
N LEU A 279 11.13 -7.91 -27.03
CA LEU A 279 11.50 -7.12 -28.21
C LEU A 279 10.33 -6.91 -29.19
N ASP A 280 9.27 -7.72 -29.11
CA ASP A 280 8.05 -7.52 -29.89
C ASP A 280 7.22 -6.32 -29.36
N PHE A 281 7.46 -5.88 -28.11
CA PHE A 281 6.73 -4.82 -27.42
C PHE A 281 7.51 -3.53 -27.24
N ASP A 282 8.82 -3.62 -26.95
CA ASP A 282 9.65 -2.44 -26.69
C ASP A 282 11.11 -2.72 -27.10
N PRO A 283 11.77 -1.78 -27.82
CA PRO A 283 13.15 -1.96 -28.27
C PRO A 283 14.18 -2.07 -27.14
N ARG A 284 13.84 -1.62 -25.93
CA ARG A 284 14.66 -1.79 -24.72
C ARG A 284 14.61 -3.22 -24.14
N GLY A 285 13.72 -4.07 -24.67
CA GLY A 285 13.52 -5.44 -24.22
C GLY A 285 13.15 -5.51 -22.73
N GLU A 286 13.81 -6.39 -22.00
CA GLU A 286 13.60 -6.63 -20.59
C GLU A 286 13.95 -5.44 -19.66
N LEU A 287 14.65 -4.43 -20.18
CA LEU A 287 14.99 -3.18 -19.48
C LEU A 287 13.96 -2.06 -19.71
N ALA A 288 12.87 -2.34 -20.41
CA ALA A 288 11.74 -1.41 -20.51
C ALA A 288 11.14 -1.08 -19.10
N PRO A 289 10.47 0.06 -18.92
CA PRO A 289 9.77 0.41 -17.68
C PRO A 289 8.81 -0.69 -17.22
N ARG A 290 8.61 -0.78 -15.90
CA ARG A 290 7.82 -1.85 -15.25
C ARG A 290 6.42 -2.00 -15.82
N ASP A 291 5.75 -0.90 -16.12
CA ASP A 291 4.41 -0.89 -16.70
C ASP A 291 4.36 -1.50 -18.11
N ILE A 292 5.36 -1.23 -18.94
CA ILE A 292 5.48 -1.83 -20.27
C ILE A 292 5.75 -3.34 -20.16
N VAL A 293 6.67 -3.74 -19.29
CA VAL A 293 6.99 -5.16 -19.07
C VAL A 293 5.78 -5.91 -18.52
N ALA A 294 5.07 -5.34 -17.54
CA ALA A 294 3.88 -5.95 -16.98
C ALA A 294 2.76 -6.11 -18.03
N ARG A 295 2.55 -5.09 -18.89
CA ARG A 295 1.60 -5.17 -20.01
C ARG A 295 1.97 -6.26 -21.02
N ALA A 296 3.25 -6.37 -21.37
CA ALA A 296 3.72 -7.39 -22.28
C ALA A 296 3.49 -8.82 -21.74
N ILE A 297 3.80 -9.05 -20.45
CA ILE A 297 3.55 -10.33 -19.79
C ILE A 297 2.05 -10.64 -19.75
N ASP A 298 1.20 -9.71 -19.30
CA ASP A 298 -0.25 -9.86 -19.26
C ASP A 298 -0.85 -10.16 -20.65
N HIS A 299 -0.36 -9.44 -21.67
CA HIS A 299 -0.77 -9.68 -23.06
C HIS A 299 -0.45 -11.11 -23.50
N GLU A 300 0.79 -11.57 -23.30
CA GLU A 300 1.21 -12.90 -23.70
C GLU A 300 0.47 -14.00 -22.93
N MET A 301 0.27 -13.83 -21.62
CA MET A 301 -0.52 -14.76 -20.82
C MET A 301 -1.94 -14.91 -21.37
N LYS A 302 -2.63 -13.80 -21.63
CA LYS A 302 -4.00 -13.80 -22.16
C LYS A 302 -4.10 -14.33 -23.59
N ARG A 303 -3.13 -13.98 -24.44
CA ARG A 303 -3.06 -14.45 -25.84
C ARG A 303 -2.88 -15.97 -25.92
N LEU A 304 -2.04 -16.53 -25.04
CA LEU A 304 -1.70 -17.96 -25.04
C LEU A 304 -2.64 -18.79 -24.15
N GLY A 305 -3.46 -18.15 -23.30
CA GLY A 305 -4.23 -18.85 -22.26
C GLY A 305 -3.33 -19.50 -21.22
N ALA A 306 -2.14 -18.90 -20.95
CA ALA A 306 -1.15 -19.43 -20.03
C ALA A 306 -1.30 -18.81 -18.65
N ASP A 307 -1.08 -19.61 -17.60
CA ASP A 307 -1.17 -19.16 -16.20
C ASP A 307 0.03 -18.33 -15.76
N CYS A 308 1.19 -18.49 -16.46
CA CYS A 308 2.42 -17.76 -16.15
C CYS A 308 3.31 -17.60 -17.39
N MET A 309 4.28 -16.67 -17.31
CA MET A 309 5.44 -16.57 -18.18
C MET A 309 6.70 -17.00 -17.40
N TYR A 310 7.87 -16.89 -18.00
CA TYR A 310 9.12 -17.36 -17.41
C TYR A 310 10.20 -16.27 -17.42
N LEU A 311 10.95 -16.18 -16.30
CA LEU A 311 12.15 -15.36 -16.18
C LEU A 311 13.38 -16.28 -16.13
N ASP A 312 14.30 -16.12 -17.06
CA ASP A 312 15.44 -17.03 -17.23
C ASP A 312 16.78 -16.28 -17.16
N ILE A 313 17.59 -16.63 -16.16
CA ILE A 313 18.98 -16.19 -15.98
C ILE A 313 19.99 -17.36 -16.07
N SER A 314 19.54 -18.56 -16.36
CA SER A 314 20.36 -19.78 -16.34
C SER A 314 21.51 -19.79 -17.36
N HIS A 315 21.50 -18.85 -18.30
CA HIS A 315 22.62 -18.66 -19.25
C HIS A 315 23.84 -17.96 -18.62
N LYS A 316 23.71 -17.42 -17.41
CA LYS A 316 24.82 -16.82 -16.65
C LYS A 316 25.57 -17.89 -15.84
N PRO A 317 26.88 -17.68 -15.54
CA PRO A 317 27.63 -18.60 -14.71
C PRO A 317 26.97 -18.79 -13.33
N THR A 318 26.94 -20.03 -12.84
CA THR A 318 26.34 -20.39 -11.54
C THR A 318 26.88 -19.53 -10.41
N ASP A 319 28.22 -19.39 -10.31
CA ASP A 319 28.87 -18.59 -9.25
C ASP A 319 28.45 -17.12 -9.30
N PHE A 320 28.28 -16.56 -10.50
CA PHE A 320 27.76 -15.20 -10.68
C PHE A 320 26.36 -15.04 -10.09
N VAL A 321 25.45 -15.95 -10.44
CA VAL A 321 24.05 -15.91 -9.97
C VAL A 321 23.97 -16.06 -8.46
N MET A 322 24.72 -17.00 -7.87
CA MET A 322 24.73 -17.24 -6.43
C MET A 322 25.31 -16.08 -5.63
N GLN A 323 26.34 -15.39 -6.16
CA GLN A 323 26.94 -14.23 -5.51
C GLN A 323 26.07 -12.97 -5.58
N HIS A 324 25.39 -12.76 -6.71
CA HIS A 324 24.57 -11.56 -6.91
C HIS A 324 23.17 -11.66 -6.31
N PHE A 325 22.63 -12.87 -6.21
CA PHE A 325 21.24 -13.12 -5.76
C PHE A 325 21.14 -14.24 -4.71
N PRO A 326 21.94 -14.22 -3.63
CA PRO A 326 22.01 -15.32 -2.69
C PRO A 326 20.66 -15.64 -2.03
N MET A 327 19.91 -14.63 -1.60
CA MET A 327 18.62 -14.84 -0.94
C MET A 327 17.56 -15.38 -1.91
N ILE A 328 17.52 -14.87 -3.14
CA ILE A 328 16.60 -15.38 -4.17
C ILE A 328 16.94 -16.81 -4.52
N TYR A 329 18.24 -17.14 -4.69
CA TYR A 329 18.70 -18.48 -4.97
C TYR A 329 18.27 -19.47 -3.88
N GLU A 330 18.58 -19.17 -2.62
CA GLU A 330 18.21 -20.01 -1.49
C GLU A 330 16.69 -20.22 -1.39
N LYS A 331 15.93 -19.13 -1.54
CA LYS A 331 14.47 -19.18 -1.50
C LYS A 331 13.88 -20.04 -2.61
N LEU A 332 14.31 -19.86 -3.84
CA LEU A 332 13.84 -20.64 -4.98
C LEU A 332 14.24 -22.11 -4.85
N LEU A 333 15.47 -22.37 -4.44
CA LEU A 333 15.96 -23.73 -4.21
C LEU A 333 15.14 -24.46 -3.13
N SER A 334 14.74 -23.75 -2.07
CA SER A 334 13.86 -24.31 -1.02
C SER A 334 12.46 -24.67 -1.54
N LEU A 335 12.06 -24.11 -2.69
CA LEU A 335 10.80 -24.38 -3.38
C LEU A 335 10.96 -25.37 -4.55
N GLY A 336 12.18 -25.92 -4.73
CA GLY A 336 12.49 -26.90 -5.78
C GLY A 336 12.83 -26.29 -7.13
N ILE A 337 13.12 -24.97 -7.20
CA ILE A 337 13.50 -24.27 -8.44
C ILE A 337 14.97 -23.87 -8.35
N ASP A 338 15.78 -24.38 -9.28
CA ASP A 338 17.20 -24.00 -9.43
C ASP A 338 17.37 -22.96 -10.55
N LEU A 339 17.36 -21.67 -10.19
CA LEU A 339 17.47 -20.58 -11.18
C LEU A 339 18.78 -20.55 -11.97
N THR A 340 19.77 -21.38 -11.58
CA THR A 340 21.01 -21.53 -12.35
C THR A 340 20.87 -22.56 -13.49
N LYS A 341 19.78 -23.31 -13.52
CA LYS A 341 19.54 -24.40 -14.47
C LYS A 341 18.24 -24.28 -15.24
N GLU A 342 17.25 -23.61 -14.67
CA GLU A 342 15.90 -23.55 -15.22
C GLU A 342 15.29 -22.15 -15.11
N ALA A 343 14.30 -21.88 -15.95
CA ALA A 343 13.57 -20.63 -15.95
C ALA A 343 12.55 -20.59 -14.81
N ILE A 344 12.39 -19.44 -14.16
CA ILE A 344 11.53 -19.20 -13.03
C ILE A 344 10.12 -18.85 -13.52
N PRO A 345 9.05 -19.58 -13.11
CA PRO A 345 7.69 -19.20 -13.47
C PRO A 345 7.28 -17.90 -12.77
N ILE A 346 6.76 -16.95 -13.54
CA ILE A 346 6.42 -15.61 -13.06
C ILE A 346 5.03 -15.17 -13.50
N VAL A 347 4.44 -14.28 -12.71
CA VAL A 347 3.20 -13.57 -13.02
C VAL A 347 3.33 -12.11 -12.56
N PRO A 348 2.74 -11.14 -13.27
CA PRO A 348 2.62 -9.79 -12.73
C PRO A 348 1.77 -9.81 -11.46
N ALA A 349 2.08 -8.95 -10.50
CA ALA A 349 1.34 -8.91 -9.24
C ALA A 349 1.10 -7.47 -8.78
N ALA A 350 -0.09 -7.20 -8.25
CA ALA A 350 -0.42 -5.91 -7.66
C ALA A 350 0.55 -5.57 -6.53
N HIS A 351 1.13 -4.38 -6.57
CA HIS A 351 2.24 -3.99 -5.71
C HIS A 351 1.97 -2.74 -4.89
N TYR A 352 1.36 -1.70 -5.49
CA TYR A 352 1.13 -0.43 -4.81
C TYR A 352 -0.13 0.26 -5.34
N THR A 353 -0.92 0.86 -4.42
CA THR A 353 -2.11 1.67 -4.73
C THR A 353 -1.71 3.14 -4.72
N CYS A 354 -1.70 3.82 -5.89
CA CYS A 354 -1.28 5.22 -5.99
C CYS A 354 -2.35 6.21 -5.53
N GLY A 355 -3.61 5.81 -5.60
CA GLY A 355 -4.76 6.57 -5.12
C GLY A 355 -5.09 6.27 -3.66
N GLY A 356 -6.11 6.93 -3.13
CA GLY A 356 -6.53 6.74 -1.75
C GLY A 356 -7.48 7.83 -1.25
N VAL A 357 -7.59 7.95 0.06
CA VAL A 357 -8.35 9.00 0.74
C VAL A 357 -7.71 10.36 0.49
N MET A 358 -8.50 11.33 0.03
CA MET A 358 -7.99 12.69 -0.21
C MET A 358 -7.54 13.35 1.09
N VAL A 359 -6.36 13.96 1.05
CA VAL A 359 -5.77 14.66 2.18
C VAL A 359 -5.10 15.96 1.76
N ASP A 360 -4.90 16.86 2.72
CA ASP A 360 -4.03 18.02 2.55
C ASP A 360 -2.58 17.71 2.98
N GLN A 361 -1.70 18.71 2.96
CA GLN A 361 -0.28 18.58 3.34
C GLN A 361 -0.04 18.08 4.77
N HIS A 362 -1.05 18.13 5.64
CA HIS A 362 -0.98 17.64 7.02
C HIS A 362 -1.63 16.26 7.19
N GLY A 363 -2.03 15.61 6.11
CA GLY A 363 -2.77 14.35 6.17
C GLY A 363 -4.21 14.48 6.66
N ARG A 364 -4.78 15.71 6.75
CA ARG A 364 -6.18 15.93 7.14
C ARG A 364 -7.11 15.51 6.02
N THR A 365 -8.14 14.77 6.37
CA THR A 365 -9.22 14.38 5.44
C THR A 365 -10.34 15.42 5.40
N ASP A 366 -11.41 15.14 4.65
CA ASP A 366 -12.64 15.96 4.62
C ASP A 366 -13.39 16.00 5.98
N LEU A 367 -13.06 15.12 6.92
CA LEU A 367 -13.72 15.04 8.23
C LEU A 367 -12.80 15.52 9.34
N ASP A 368 -13.29 16.45 10.15
CA ASP A 368 -12.58 16.89 11.33
C ASP A 368 -12.27 15.72 12.28
N GLY A 369 -11.07 15.72 12.86
CA GLY A 369 -10.60 14.66 13.75
C GLY A 369 -10.18 13.37 13.02
N LEU A 370 -10.18 13.34 11.68
CA LEU A 370 -9.70 12.21 10.88
C LEU A 370 -8.52 12.62 9.98
N TYR A 371 -7.47 11.81 10.06
CA TYR A 371 -6.27 11.90 9.23
C TYR A 371 -6.07 10.61 8.45
N ALA A 372 -5.37 10.69 7.31
CA ALA A 372 -4.90 9.53 6.56
C ALA A 372 -3.47 9.79 6.06
N ILE A 373 -2.55 8.83 6.29
CA ILE A 373 -1.13 8.97 5.97
C ILE A 373 -0.55 7.68 5.37
N GLY A 374 0.45 7.81 4.52
CA GLY A 374 1.04 6.69 3.78
C GLY A 374 0.12 6.18 2.68
N GLU A 375 0.28 4.94 2.25
CA GLU A 375 -0.36 4.38 1.05
C GLU A 375 -1.91 4.39 1.07
N VAL A 376 -2.55 4.56 2.23
CA VAL A 376 -4.01 4.72 2.32
C VAL A 376 -4.49 6.08 1.80
N SER A 377 -3.61 7.07 1.72
CA SER A 377 -3.91 8.44 1.37
C SER A 377 -3.60 8.77 -0.09
N TYR A 378 -4.36 9.71 -0.65
CA TYR A 378 -4.03 10.38 -1.90
C TYR A 378 -3.46 11.76 -1.56
N THR A 379 -2.15 11.88 -1.70
CA THR A 379 -1.37 13.10 -1.42
C THR A 379 -1.10 13.93 -2.66
N GLY A 380 -1.25 13.33 -3.84
CA GLY A 380 -0.83 13.91 -5.13
C GLY A 380 0.63 13.58 -5.52
N LEU A 381 1.41 12.93 -4.65
CA LEU A 381 2.81 12.58 -4.94
C LEU A 381 2.99 11.69 -6.17
N HIS A 382 2.18 10.64 -6.27
CA HIS A 382 2.44 9.55 -7.21
C HIS A 382 1.83 9.75 -8.60
N GLY A 383 0.89 10.68 -8.75
CA GLY A 383 0.22 10.90 -10.02
C GLY A 383 -0.36 9.62 -10.62
N ALA A 384 -0.07 9.35 -11.89
CA ALA A 384 -0.53 8.17 -12.60
C ALA A 384 0.39 6.95 -12.46
N ASN A 385 1.57 7.09 -11.85
CA ASN A 385 2.53 6.01 -11.64
C ASN A 385 3.55 6.37 -10.55
N ARG A 386 3.68 5.50 -9.56
CA ARG A 386 4.60 5.67 -8.44
C ARG A 386 6.06 5.47 -8.87
N MET A 387 6.92 6.41 -8.51
CA MET A 387 8.36 6.22 -8.56
C MET A 387 8.83 5.40 -7.35
N ALA A 388 9.71 4.45 -7.55
CA ALA A 388 10.26 3.61 -6.48
C ALA A 388 10.93 4.46 -5.38
N SER A 389 10.97 3.96 -4.15
CA SER A 389 11.58 4.60 -2.97
C SER A 389 10.97 5.92 -2.50
N ASN A 390 9.95 6.46 -3.20
CA ASN A 390 9.16 7.61 -2.72
C ASN A 390 8.08 7.20 -1.70
N SER A 391 7.66 5.94 -1.64
CA SER A 391 6.55 5.52 -0.77
C SER A 391 6.92 5.54 0.71
N LEU A 392 8.11 5.03 1.08
CA LEU A 392 8.57 5.11 2.47
C LEU A 392 8.87 6.56 2.85
N LEU A 393 9.38 7.36 1.93
CA LEU A 393 9.57 8.80 2.14
C LEU A 393 8.23 9.50 2.43
N GLU A 394 7.18 9.23 1.66
CA GLU A 394 5.83 9.74 1.88
C GLU A 394 5.32 9.40 3.28
N CYS A 395 5.50 8.14 3.72
CA CYS A 395 5.14 7.71 5.07
C CYS A 395 5.81 8.55 6.16
N LEU A 396 7.09 8.88 5.99
CA LEU A 396 7.87 9.64 6.97
C LEU A 396 7.50 11.11 7.00
N VAL A 397 7.35 11.73 5.83
CA VAL A 397 7.05 13.17 5.70
C VAL A 397 5.63 13.46 6.17
N TYR A 398 4.64 12.65 5.77
CA TYR A 398 3.27 12.81 6.27
C TYR A 398 3.12 12.38 7.73
N GLY A 399 3.90 11.41 8.20
CA GLY A 399 3.97 11.08 9.63
C GLY A 399 4.48 12.26 10.47
N TRP A 400 5.48 13.00 9.96
CA TRP A 400 5.97 14.23 10.58
C TRP A 400 4.95 15.36 10.51
N SER A 401 4.45 15.69 9.32
CA SER A 401 3.54 16.82 9.13
C SER A 401 2.22 16.65 9.88
N ALA A 402 1.67 15.43 9.90
CA ALA A 402 0.48 15.11 10.69
C ALA A 402 0.74 15.24 12.20
N ALA A 403 1.94 14.85 12.69
CA ALA A 403 2.29 15.02 14.09
C ALA A 403 2.26 16.49 14.51
N GLU A 404 2.87 17.38 13.72
CA GLU A 404 2.89 18.83 13.98
C GLU A 404 1.44 19.40 14.05
N ASP A 405 0.60 19.08 13.07
CA ASP A 405 -0.78 19.57 13.03
C ASP A 405 -1.64 19.00 14.18
N ILE A 406 -1.50 17.70 14.46
CA ILE A 406 -2.22 17.07 15.58
C ILE A 406 -1.85 17.72 16.90
N LEU A 407 -0.55 17.93 17.19
CA LEU A 407 -0.10 18.55 18.43
C LEU A 407 -0.59 19.97 18.57
N MET A 408 -0.65 20.74 17.49
CA MET A 408 -1.20 22.10 17.50
C MET A 408 -2.70 22.11 17.81
N ARG A 409 -3.46 21.13 17.30
CA ARG A 409 -4.92 21.05 17.46
C ARG A 409 -5.38 20.36 18.73
N LEU A 410 -4.56 19.45 19.28
CA LEU A 410 -4.91 18.56 20.38
C LEU A 410 -5.41 19.29 21.64
N PRO A 411 -4.85 20.47 22.06
CA PRO A 411 -5.35 21.23 23.21
C PRO A 411 -6.78 21.75 23.04
N HIS A 412 -7.21 21.96 21.78
CA HIS A 412 -8.55 22.45 21.44
C HIS A 412 -9.55 21.34 21.09
N ALA A 413 -9.04 20.12 20.83
CA ALA A 413 -9.86 18.98 20.47
C ALA A 413 -10.62 18.42 21.68
N LYS A 414 -11.93 18.27 21.53
CA LYS A 414 -12.78 17.74 22.60
C LYS A 414 -12.94 16.23 22.46
N LEU A 415 -12.60 15.51 23.53
CA LEU A 415 -12.92 14.10 23.64
C LEU A 415 -14.44 13.93 23.85
N ALA A 416 -15.09 13.05 23.09
CA ALA A 416 -16.49 12.70 23.33
C ALA A 416 -16.65 12.15 24.75
N LYS A 417 -17.76 12.44 25.44
CA LYS A 417 -17.96 12.00 26.85
C LYS A 417 -18.12 10.48 26.93
N HIS A 418 -18.89 9.92 26.03
CA HIS A 418 -19.17 8.49 25.93
C HIS A 418 -19.46 8.13 24.48
N LEU A 419 -19.10 6.92 24.07
CA LEU A 419 -19.48 6.33 22.79
C LEU A 419 -20.37 5.11 23.05
N PRO A 420 -21.38 4.84 22.20
CA PRO A 420 -22.21 3.65 22.33
C PRO A 420 -21.35 2.39 22.14
N ASP A 421 -21.66 1.36 22.89
CA ASP A 421 -21.10 0.04 22.67
C ASP A 421 -21.60 -0.55 21.33
N TRP A 422 -20.85 -1.47 20.80
CA TRP A 422 -21.27 -2.24 19.62
C TRP A 422 -22.45 -3.14 19.97
N ASP A 423 -23.54 -3.07 19.20
CA ASP A 423 -24.77 -3.82 19.45
C ASP A 423 -24.82 -5.08 18.56
N GLU A 424 -24.71 -6.23 19.19
CA GLU A 424 -24.83 -7.56 18.54
C GLU A 424 -26.15 -8.26 18.88
N SER A 425 -27.12 -7.53 19.46
CA SER A 425 -28.38 -8.13 19.94
C SER A 425 -29.29 -8.69 18.85
N ARG A 426 -29.01 -8.34 17.57
CA ARG A 426 -29.83 -8.69 16.42
C ARG A 426 -29.16 -9.66 15.44
N VAL A 427 -27.99 -10.19 15.76
CA VAL A 427 -27.22 -11.04 14.86
C VAL A 427 -26.95 -12.40 15.49
N ASP A 428 -26.91 -13.44 14.65
CA ASP A 428 -26.66 -14.81 15.03
C ASP A 428 -25.23 -15.25 14.69
N ASN A 429 -24.81 -16.39 15.21
CA ASN A 429 -23.55 -17.00 14.78
C ASN A 429 -23.73 -17.58 13.37
N SER A 430 -22.76 -17.29 12.49
CA SER A 430 -22.75 -17.89 11.16
C SER A 430 -22.40 -19.39 11.25
N ASP A 431 -23.19 -20.21 10.58
CA ASP A 431 -22.95 -21.63 10.37
C ASP A 431 -22.28 -21.94 9.03
N GLU A 432 -22.25 -20.98 8.08
CA GLU A 432 -21.66 -21.14 6.76
C GLU A 432 -20.50 -20.18 6.47
N ARG A 433 -19.27 -20.62 6.71
CA ARG A 433 -18.06 -19.86 6.34
C ARG A 433 -17.68 -19.98 4.86
N VAL A 434 -18.26 -20.93 4.14
CA VAL A 434 -17.97 -21.21 2.73
C VAL A 434 -18.34 -20.03 1.83
N VAL A 435 -19.43 -19.32 2.13
CA VAL A 435 -19.89 -18.15 1.37
C VAL A 435 -18.84 -17.04 1.34
N ILE A 436 -18.29 -16.68 2.51
CA ILE A 436 -17.25 -15.64 2.60
C ILE A 436 -16.00 -16.02 1.82
N GLN A 437 -15.59 -17.29 1.92
CA GLN A 437 -14.40 -17.78 1.22
C GLN A 437 -14.60 -17.83 -0.29
N HIS A 438 -15.78 -18.24 -0.74
CA HIS A 438 -16.15 -18.26 -2.16
C HIS A 438 -16.13 -16.84 -2.75
N ASN A 439 -16.83 -15.90 -2.11
CA ASN A 439 -16.93 -14.51 -2.57
C ASN A 439 -15.57 -13.81 -2.58
N TRP A 440 -14.69 -14.15 -1.63
CA TRP A 440 -13.31 -13.69 -1.60
C TRP A 440 -12.52 -14.13 -2.85
N HIS A 441 -12.62 -15.39 -3.24
CA HIS A 441 -11.92 -15.92 -4.41
C HIS A 441 -12.51 -15.35 -5.71
N GLU A 442 -13.83 -15.29 -5.82
CA GLU A 442 -14.52 -14.76 -6.99
C GLU A 442 -14.15 -13.29 -7.23
N LEU A 443 -14.21 -12.45 -6.19
CA LEU A 443 -13.85 -11.04 -6.27
C LEU A 443 -12.43 -10.87 -6.85
N ARG A 444 -11.45 -11.53 -6.25
CA ARG A 444 -10.05 -11.38 -6.63
C ARG A 444 -9.76 -11.87 -8.04
N LEU A 445 -10.44 -12.94 -8.45
CA LEU A 445 -10.31 -13.50 -9.79
C LEU A 445 -10.84 -12.54 -10.86
N PHE A 446 -12.07 -12.06 -10.72
CA PHE A 446 -12.60 -11.17 -11.76
C PHE A 446 -11.97 -9.77 -11.74
N MET A 447 -11.48 -9.29 -10.58
CA MET A 447 -10.68 -8.06 -10.54
C MET A 447 -9.38 -8.23 -11.31
N TRP A 448 -8.72 -9.39 -11.18
CA TRP A 448 -7.55 -9.73 -11.97
C TRP A 448 -7.86 -9.79 -13.48
N ASP A 449 -8.92 -10.50 -13.87
CA ASP A 449 -9.24 -10.75 -15.27
C ASP A 449 -9.80 -9.51 -15.99
N TYR A 450 -10.60 -8.68 -15.31
CA TYR A 450 -11.36 -7.60 -15.93
C TYR A 450 -10.85 -6.20 -15.59
N VAL A 451 -10.20 -6.01 -14.43
CA VAL A 451 -9.80 -4.71 -13.89
C VAL A 451 -8.29 -4.60 -13.69
N GLY A 452 -7.55 -5.61 -14.12
CA GLY A 452 -6.10 -5.70 -14.00
C GLY A 452 -5.34 -4.70 -14.87
N ILE A 453 -4.29 -5.18 -15.54
CA ILE A 453 -3.32 -4.33 -16.26
C ILE A 453 -3.90 -3.73 -17.53
N VAL A 454 -4.59 -4.55 -18.35
CA VAL A 454 -5.23 -4.11 -19.61
C VAL A 454 -6.74 -4.13 -19.47
N ARG A 455 -7.37 -2.98 -19.63
CA ARG A 455 -8.80 -2.74 -19.39
C ARG A 455 -9.56 -2.47 -20.67
N THR A 456 -10.88 -2.68 -20.63
CA THR A 456 -11.85 -2.19 -21.61
C THR A 456 -13.12 -1.79 -20.86
N THR A 457 -13.89 -0.84 -21.40
CA THR A 457 -15.17 -0.41 -20.83
C THR A 457 -16.08 -1.60 -20.56
N LYS A 458 -16.19 -2.52 -21.54
CA LYS A 458 -17.02 -3.72 -21.43
C LYS A 458 -16.58 -4.67 -20.29
N ARG A 459 -15.28 -4.80 -20.03
CA ARG A 459 -14.76 -5.58 -18.89
C ARG A 459 -15.06 -4.89 -17.56
N LEU A 460 -14.86 -3.56 -17.48
CA LEU A 460 -15.17 -2.78 -16.28
C LEU A 460 -16.66 -2.83 -15.92
N GLU A 461 -17.56 -2.72 -16.91
CA GLU A 461 -19.02 -2.88 -16.70
C GLU A 461 -19.39 -4.27 -16.19
N ARG A 462 -18.72 -5.31 -16.68
CA ARG A 462 -18.93 -6.69 -16.17
C ARG A 462 -18.49 -6.83 -14.72
N ALA A 463 -17.32 -6.28 -14.39
CA ALA A 463 -16.81 -6.28 -13.02
C ALA A 463 -17.77 -5.54 -12.09
N LEU A 464 -18.24 -4.34 -12.48
CA LEU A 464 -19.16 -3.54 -11.66
C LEU A 464 -20.48 -4.29 -11.37
N ARG A 465 -21.05 -4.98 -12.36
CA ARG A 465 -22.25 -5.79 -12.12
C ARG A 465 -22.03 -6.93 -11.11
N ARG A 466 -20.87 -7.60 -11.18
CA ARG A 466 -20.52 -8.65 -10.20
C ARG A 466 -20.28 -8.08 -8.81
N ILE A 467 -19.58 -6.94 -8.72
CA ILE A 467 -19.35 -6.23 -7.46
C ILE A 467 -20.68 -5.88 -6.80
N ASN A 468 -21.65 -5.34 -7.55
CA ASN A 468 -22.97 -4.98 -7.01
C ASN A 468 -23.73 -6.20 -6.45
N THR A 469 -23.62 -7.36 -7.11
CA THR A 469 -24.21 -8.61 -6.58
C THR A 469 -23.52 -9.03 -5.29
N LEU A 470 -22.19 -9.07 -5.27
CA LEU A 470 -21.43 -9.42 -4.07
C LEU A 470 -21.69 -8.45 -2.92
N GLN A 471 -21.83 -7.15 -3.21
CA GLN A 471 -22.15 -6.15 -2.19
C GLN A 471 -23.48 -6.43 -1.52
N GLN A 472 -24.51 -6.78 -2.28
CA GLN A 472 -25.83 -7.13 -1.72
C GLN A 472 -25.77 -8.37 -0.84
N GLU A 473 -25.10 -9.44 -1.28
CA GLU A 473 -24.91 -10.66 -0.49
C GLU A 473 -24.13 -10.40 0.81
N ILE A 474 -23.09 -9.56 0.75
CA ILE A 474 -22.29 -9.22 1.90
C ILE A 474 -23.07 -8.34 2.87
N ASP A 475 -23.85 -7.39 2.40
CA ASP A 475 -24.68 -6.52 3.24
C ASP A 475 -25.77 -7.32 3.97
N GLU A 476 -26.41 -8.28 3.29
CA GLU A 476 -27.35 -9.21 3.90
C GLU A 476 -26.68 -10.08 4.97
N TYR A 477 -25.49 -10.62 4.64
CA TYR A 477 -24.72 -11.43 5.58
C TYR A 477 -24.27 -10.62 6.81
N TYR A 478 -23.77 -9.41 6.58
CA TYR A 478 -23.33 -8.49 7.63
C TYR A 478 -24.47 -8.05 8.56
N ALA A 479 -25.69 -7.91 8.04
CA ALA A 479 -26.86 -7.52 8.80
C ALA A 479 -27.40 -8.65 9.70
N ASN A 480 -27.16 -9.92 9.34
CA ASN A 480 -27.74 -11.08 10.01
C ASN A 480 -26.77 -11.86 10.90
N PHE A 481 -25.48 -11.76 10.63
CA PHE A 481 -24.47 -12.58 11.32
C PHE A 481 -23.43 -11.75 12.07
N ARG A 482 -22.90 -12.34 13.14
CA ARG A 482 -21.78 -11.74 13.88
C ARG A 482 -20.58 -11.53 12.97
N ILE A 483 -19.90 -10.41 13.20
CA ILE A 483 -18.73 -10.07 12.42
C ILE A 483 -17.58 -11.05 12.68
N SER A 484 -16.76 -11.22 11.66
CA SER A 484 -15.50 -11.96 11.72
C SER A 484 -14.43 -11.20 10.94
N ASN A 485 -13.16 -11.53 11.15
CA ASN A 485 -12.08 -10.90 10.41
C ASN A 485 -12.27 -11.01 8.89
N ASN A 486 -12.60 -12.21 8.40
CA ASN A 486 -12.76 -12.47 6.98
C ASN A 486 -13.95 -11.71 6.36
N LEU A 487 -15.06 -11.59 7.11
CA LEU A 487 -16.21 -10.80 6.67
C LEU A 487 -15.88 -9.31 6.58
N LEU A 488 -15.17 -8.76 7.57
CA LEU A 488 -14.74 -7.36 7.56
C LEU A 488 -13.82 -7.06 6.38
N GLU A 489 -12.83 -7.92 6.14
CA GLU A 489 -11.89 -7.76 5.02
C GLU A 489 -12.61 -7.89 3.68
N LEU A 490 -13.53 -8.85 3.51
CA LEU A 490 -14.30 -9.01 2.29
C LEU A 490 -15.19 -7.80 2.01
N ARG A 491 -15.91 -7.30 3.04
CA ARG A 491 -16.73 -6.08 2.93
C ARG A 491 -15.89 -4.88 2.47
N ASN A 492 -14.70 -4.70 3.02
CA ASN A 492 -13.81 -3.61 2.65
C ASN A 492 -13.26 -3.79 1.23
N LEU A 493 -12.86 -5.01 0.87
CA LEU A 493 -12.35 -5.30 -0.48
C LEU A 493 -13.40 -5.07 -1.57
N VAL A 494 -14.65 -5.48 -1.35
CA VAL A 494 -15.73 -5.25 -2.33
C VAL A 494 -15.99 -3.76 -2.50
N GLN A 495 -16.01 -2.99 -1.40
CA GLN A 495 -16.15 -1.53 -1.45
C GLN A 495 -14.99 -0.88 -2.24
N VAL A 496 -13.74 -1.27 -1.97
CA VAL A 496 -12.58 -0.70 -2.69
C VAL A 496 -12.56 -1.15 -4.15
N ALA A 497 -12.97 -2.39 -4.45
CA ALA A 497 -13.12 -2.85 -5.83
C ALA A 497 -14.12 -2.00 -6.62
N GLU A 498 -15.27 -1.66 -6.02
CA GLU A 498 -16.24 -0.72 -6.61
C GLU A 498 -15.59 0.62 -6.95
N LEU A 499 -14.87 1.19 -5.98
CA LEU A 499 -14.21 2.50 -6.15
C LEU A 499 -13.12 2.47 -7.23
N ILE A 500 -12.32 1.40 -7.30
CA ILE A 500 -11.33 1.21 -8.36
C ILE A 500 -12.00 1.16 -9.74
N VAL A 501 -13.08 0.38 -9.87
CA VAL A 501 -13.79 0.24 -11.15
C VAL A 501 -14.45 1.55 -11.56
N ARG A 502 -15.06 2.27 -10.62
CA ARG A 502 -15.68 3.59 -10.90
C ARG A 502 -14.63 4.60 -11.36
N CYS A 503 -13.50 4.72 -10.66
CA CYS A 503 -12.39 5.57 -11.10
C CYS A 503 -11.89 5.18 -12.51
N ALA A 504 -11.71 3.88 -12.78
CA ALA A 504 -11.27 3.38 -14.07
C ALA A 504 -12.29 3.65 -15.20
N MET A 505 -13.59 3.63 -14.90
CA MET A 505 -14.65 3.95 -15.87
C MET A 505 -14.76 5.45 -16.15
N GLU A 506 -14.44 6.31 -15.21
CA GLU A 506 -14.45 7.76 -15.39
C GLU A 506 -13.27 8.24 -16.24
N ARG A 507 -12.11 7.59 -16.14
CA ARG A 507 -10.91 7.98 -16.90
C ARG A 507 -10.97 7.51 -18.34
N LYS A 508 -11.12 8.46 -19.26
CA LYS A 508 -11.24 8.22 -20.71
C LYS A 508 -9.91 8.50 -21.46
N GLU A 509 -8.84 7.93 -20.95
CA GLU A 509 -7.47 8.01 -21.52
C GLU A 509 -6.66 6.79 -21.09
N SER A 510 -5.51 6.56 -21.72
CA SER A 510 -4.47 5.66 -21.23
C SER A 510 -3.28 6.47 -20.74
N ARG A 511 -2.96 6.40 -19.43
CA ARG A 511 -1.90 7.18 -18.78
C ARG A 511 -1.28 6.38 -17.64
N GLY A 512 0.04 6.31 -17.61
CA GLY A 512 0.76 5.60 -16.55
C GLY A 512 0.24 4.17 -16.36
N LEU A 513 -0.24 3.88 -15.16
CA LEU A 513 -0.73 2.54 -14.77
C LEU A 513 -2.16 2.24 -15.25
N HIS A 514 -2.92 3.23 -15.69
CA HIS A 514 -4.24 3.01 -16.29
C HIS A 514 -4.10 2.88 -17.80
N TYR A 515 -4.29 1.66 -18.30
CA TYR A 515 -4.25 1.37 -19.73
C TYR A 515 -5.57 0.74 -20.19
N THR A 516 -6.23 1.36 -21.16
CA THR A 516 -7.51 0.90 -21.72
C THR A 516 -7.47 0.88 -23.24
N LEU A 517 -7.94 -0.22 -23.82
CA LEU A 517 -7.97 -0.38 -25.28
C LEU A 517 -8.99 0.53 -25.96
N ASP A 518 -10.02 1.00 -25.23
CA ASP A 518 -11.08 1.85 -25.80
C ASP A 518 -10.66 3.33 -25.88
N TYR A 519 -9.66 3.74 -25.08
CA TYR A 519 -9.14 5.12 -25.01
C TYR A 519 -7.61 5.08 -24.97
N PRO A 520 -6.91 4.78 -26.08
CA PRO A 520 -5.45 4.59 -26.07
C PRO A 520 -4.68 5.90 -25.90
N ASP A 521 -5.26 7.05 -26.26
CA ASP A 521 -4.59 8.34 -26.26
C ASP A 521 -4.65 9.02 -24.88
N GLN A 522 -3.70 9.92 -24.62
CA GLN A 522 -3.65 10.75 -23.42
C GLN A 522 -4.45 12.06 -23.62
N ILE A 523 -5.12 12.50 -22.56
CA ILE A 523 -5.77 13.81 -22.53
C ILE A 523 -4.70 14.88 -22.28
N GLU A 524 -4.76 16.04 -22.95
CA GLU A 524 -3.77 17.11 -22.88
C GLU A 524 -3.64 17.71 -21.48
N ASN A 525 -4.78 17.94 -20.79
CA ASN A 525 -4.83 18.51 -19.45
C ASN A 525 -5.52 17.53 -18.46
N PRO A 526 -4.81 16.49 -18.01
CA PRO A 526 -5.38 15.48 -17.15
C PRO A 526 -5.72 16.04 -15.78
N GLN A 527 -6.83 15.58 -15.20
CA GLN A 527 -7.24 15.90 -13.84
C GLN A 527 -7.29 14.61 -13.00
N PRO A 528 -7.08 14.68 -11.70
CA PRO A 528 -7.34 13.55 -10.82
C PRO A 528 -8.78 13.05 -10.95
N THR A 529 -8.98 11.74 -10.92
CA THR A 529 -10.31 11.15 -10.82
C THR A 529 -10.75 11.19 -9.36
N ILE A 530 -11.74 12.00 -9.03
CA ILE A 530 -12.22 12.19 -7.65
C ILE A 530 -13.64 11.65 -7.53
N LEU A 531 -13.83 10.68 -6.63
CA LEU A 531 -15.15 10.18 -6.27
C LEU A 531 -15.65 10.83 -4.98
N HIS A 532 -16.94 11.15 -4.99
CA HIS A 532 -17.68 11.68 -3.83
C HIS A 532 -18.62 10.61 -3.29
N PRO A 533 -18.65 10.37 -1.93
CA PRO A 533 -19.55 9.40 -1.30
C PRO A 533 -21.02 9.77 -1.38
#